data_f64a8c0f2379950b5d037e2d3af2f18d
#
_entry.id   f64a8c0f2379950b5d037e2d3af2f18d
#
_cell.length_a   1.000
_cell.length_b   1.000
_cell.length_c   1.000
_cell.angle_alpha   90.00
_cell.angle_beta   90.00
_cell.angle_gamma   90.00
#
_symmetry.space_group_name_H-M   'P 1'
#
loop_
_entity.id
_entity.type
_entity.pdbx_description
1 polymer ?
#
loop_
_entity_poly.entity_id
_entity_poly.type
_entity_poly.pdbx_seq_one_letter_code
_entity_poly.pdbx_strand_id
1 'polypeptide(L)'
;MLNKEQLEASEIKDDRVLVLAGPGTGKTTTLVSRYKYLLDQGNKPEEIVCCTFSRKAADEIKSRISKELNLDVKSLPVDTFHSLANTALKKMANKMSINVPKVYPQYERQNIITEIKNNNSNIFKDIKYEDQTPSKVLKYIDDIREKLVDPEDAAIEASEKGDEIQIAYADFYKLYEEYLTNNDL
;
A
#
# COMPACT_ATOMS: atom_id res chain seq x y z
N MET A 1 -32.96 11.27 -4.02
CA MET A 1 -33.29 10.79 -2.66
C MET A 1 -32.65 9.41 -2.48
N LEU A 2 -32.13 9.13 -1.29
CA LEU A 2 -31.67 7.79 -0.92
C LEU A 2 -32.90 6.88 -0.71
N ASN A 3 -32.77 5.60 -1.05
CA ASN A 3 -33.74 4.61 -0.60
C ASN A 3 -33.49 4.24 0.86
N LYS A 4 -34.39 3.42 1.45
CA LYS A 4 -34.33 3.05 2.87
C LYS A 4 -33.01 2.38 3.25
N GLU A 5 -32.53 1.44 2.43
CA GLU A 5 -31.29 0.68 2.67
C GLU A 5 -30.05 1.56 2.55
N GLN A 6 -30.04 2.48 1.58
CA GLN A 6 -28.96 3.45 1.44
C GLN A 6 -28.90 4.44 2.61
N LEU A 7 -30.07 4.88 3.11
CA LEU A 7 -30.15 5.74 4.28
C LEU A 7 -29.63 5.01 5.53
N GLU A 8 -30.10 3.80 5.77
CA GLU A 8 -29.64 2.95 6.86
C GLU A 8 -28.12 2.75 6.81
N ALA A 9 -27.58 2.37 5.65
CA ALA A 9 -26.14 2.20 5.45
C ALA A 9 -25.34 3.50 5.68
N SER A 10 -25.92 4.67 5.38
CA SER A 10 -25.25 5.96 5.57
C SER A 10 -25.27 6.45 7.03
N GLU A 11 -26.23 6.04 7.86
CA GLU A 11 -26.45 6.54 9.23
C GLU A 11 -26.11 5.52 10.32
N ILE A 12 -25.66 4.31 9.93
CA ILE A 12 -25.35 3.24 10.88
C ILE A 12 -24.26 3.69 11.85
N LYS A 13 -24.42 3.32 13.14
CA LYS A 13 -23.55 3.74 14.25
C LYS A 13 -22.49 2.70 14.63
N ASP A 14 -22.53 1.53 13.98
CA ASP A 14 -21.59 0.45 14.30
C ASP A 14 -20.17 0.81 13.86
N ASP A 15 -19.18 0.31 14.58
CA ASP A 15 -17.75 0.58 14.34
C ASP A 15 -17.25 -0.04 13.03
N ARG A 16 -17.84 -1.18 12.61
CA ARG A 16 -17.43 -1.90 11.40
C ARG A 16 -18.66 -2.32 10.60
N VAL A 17 -18.77 -1.79 9.40
CA VAL A 17 -19.89 -2.04 8.51
C VAL A 17 -19.42 -2.47 7.14
N LEU A 18 -19.95 -3.58 6.64
CA LEU A 18 -19.78 -4.02 5.27
C LEU A 18 -21.07 -3.78 4.48
N VAL A 19 -21.00 -2.97 3.43
CA VAL A 19 -22.11 -2.70 2.53
C VAL A 19 -21.91 -3.47 1.22
N LEU A 20 -22.75 -4.46 0.97
CA LEU A 20 -22.75 -5.23 -0.29
C LEU A 20 -23.71 -4.56 -1.29
N ALA A 21 -23.17 -4.11 -2.43
CA ALA A 21 -23.93 -3.37 -3.42
C ALA A 21 -23.44 -3.66 -4.84
N GLY A 22 -24.37 -4.01 -5.73
CA GLY A 22 -24.11 -4.28 -7.15
C GLY A 22 -23.71 -3.03 -7.96
N PRO A 23 -23.34 -3.18 -9.23
CA PRO A 23 -23.15 -2.05 -10.14
C PRO A 23 -24.40 -1.19 -10.27
N GLY A 24 -24.26 0.13 -10.31
CA GLY A 24 -25.40 1.06 -10.51
C GLY A 24 -26.32 1.26 -9.30
N THR A 25 -26.11 0.60 -8.18
CA THR A 25 -26.98 0.69 -6.99
C THR A 25 -26.78 1.96 -6.15
N GLY A 26 -25.95 2.90 -6.60
CA GLY A 26 -25.74 4.17 -5.88
C GLY A 26 -24.68 4.14 -4.78
N LYS A 27 -23.73 3.20 -4.81
CA LYS A 27 -22.63 3.11 -3.83
C LYS A 27 -21.96 4.45 -3.51
N THR A 28 -21.59 5.20 -4.55
CA THR A 28 -20.94 6.52 -4.37
C THR A 28 -21.87 7.52 -3.70
N THR A 29 -23.18 7.49 -4.02
CA THR A 29 -24.17 8.36 -3.38
C THR A 29 -24.32 8.02 -1.89
N THR A 30 -24.39 6.72 -1.55
CA THR A 30 -24.42 6.25 -0.15
C THR A 30 -23.16 6.68 0.61
N LEU A 31 -21.97 6.57 -0.02
CA LEU A 31 -20.71 7.00 0.58
C LEU A 31 -20.68 8.51 0.86
N VAL A 32 -21.12 9.35 -0.09
CA VAL A 32 -21.20 10.81 0.10
C VAL A 32 -22.19 11.16 1.21
N SER A 33 -23.32 10.45 1.29
CA SER A 33 -24.30 10.61 2.38
C SER A 33 -23.71 10.18 3.73
N ARG A 34 -22.93 9.10 3.77
CA ARG A 34 -22.18 8.70 4.97
C ARG A 34 -21.20 9.78 5.41
N TYR A 35 -20.46 10.34 4.47
CA TYR A 35 -19.53 11.43 4.74
C TYR A 35 -20.26 12.63 5.38
N LYS A 36 -21.39 13.03 4.80
CA LYS A 36 -22.25 14.08 5.35
C LYS A 36 -22.72 13.75 6.78
N TYR A 37 -23.25 12.53 6.98
CA TYR A 37 -23.69 12.09 8.31
C TYR A 37 -22.58 12.21 9.36
N LEU A 38 -21.34 11.81 9.01
CA LEU A 38 -20.22 11.92 9.95
C LEU A 38 -19.88 13.38 10.29
N LEU A 39 -19.98 14.29 9.33
CA LEU A 39 -19.86 15.75 9.61
C LEU A 39 -20.97 16.25 10.53
N ASP A 40 -22.21 15.82 10.29
CA ASP A 40 -23.37 16.20 11.12
C ASP A 40 -23.24 15.64 12.56
N GLN A 41 -22.45 14.57 12.76
CA GLN A 41 -22.09 14.06 14.10
C GLN A 41 -20.93 14.82 14.75
N GLY A 42 -20.40 15.89 14.12
CA GLY A 42 -19.36 16.75 14.67
C GLY A 42 -17.93 16.40 14.30
N ASN A 43 -17.71 15.40 13.44
CA ASN A 43 -16.38 15.11 12.95
C ASN A 43 -15.93 16.21 11.96
N LYS A 44 -14.64 16.52 11.95
CA LYS A 44 -14.08 17.49 10.99
C LYS A 44 -13.76 16.81 9.64
N PRO A 45 -13.79 17.54 8.52
CA PRO A 45 -13.46 16.98 7.20
C PRO A 45 -12.11 16.26 7.16
N GLU A 46 -11.10 16.79 7.83
CA GLU A 46 -9.75 16.23 7.91
C GLU A 46 -9.63 14.95 8.76
N GLU A 47 -10.65 14.63 9.54
CA GLU A 47 -10.73 13.42 10.38
C GLU A 47 -11.43 12.26 9.67
N ILE A 48 -12.10 12.53 8.54
CA ILE A 48 -12.85 11.53 7.77
C ILE A 48 -12.04 11.10 6.55
N VAL A 49 -11.37 9.96 6.64
CA VAL A 49 -10.59 9.39 5.55
C VAL A 49 -11.48 8.58 4.60
N CYS A 50 -11.44 8.89 3.31
CA CYS A 50 -12.11 8.11 2.28
C CYS A 50 -11.08 7.53 1.30
N CYS A 51 -11.07 6.20 1.18
CA CYS A 51 -10.08 5.46 0.41
C CYS A 51 -10.71 4.74 -0.78
N THR A 52 -10.02 4.75 -1.92
CA THR A 52 -10.43 4.00 -3.12
C THR A 52 -9.23 3.40 -3.84
N PHE A 53 -9.49 2.47 -4.76
CA PHE A 53 -8.43 1.79 -5.51
C PHE A 53 -7.81 2.67 -6.61
N SER A 54 -8.59 3.52 -7.29
CA SER A 54 -8.10 4.30 -8.42
C SER A 54 -8.16 5.82 -8.18
N ARG A 55 -7.19 6.55 -8.72
CA ARG A 55 -7.16 8.02 -8.67
C ARG A 55 -8.42 8.64 -9.28
N LYS A 56 -8.90 8.11 -10.40
CA LYS A 56 -10.12 8.59 -11.05
C LYS A 56 -11.33 8.50 -10.12
N ALA A 57 -11.49 7.38 -9.40
CA ALA A 57 -12.57 7.23 -8.44
C ALA A 57 -12.38 8.16 -7.21
N ALA A 58 -11.15 8.35 -6.75
CA ALA A 58 -10.85 9.32 -5.68
C ALA A 58 -11.25 10.73 -6.09
N ASP A 59 -10.87 11.18 -7.28
CA ASP A 59 -11.19 12.52 -7.80
C ASP A 59 -12.69 12.73 -7.96
N GLU A 60 -13.42 11.69 -8.44
CA GLU A 60 -14.89 11.74 -8.55
C GLU A 60 -15.56 11.89 -7.18
N ILE A 61 -15.17 11.05 -6.21
CA ILE A 61 -15.72 11.09 -4.85
C ILE A 61 -15.41 12.45 -4.21
N LYS A 62 -14.15 12.89 -4.29
CA LYS A 62 -13.68 14.17 -3.76
C LYS A 62 -14.47 15.35 -4.33
N SER A 63 -14.66 15.37 -5.66
CA SER A 63 -15.44 16.41 -6.35
C SER A 63 -16.90 16.41 -5.89
N ARG A 64 -17.52 15.24 -5.73
CA ARG A 64 -18.90 15.13 -5.24
C ARG A 64 -19.05 15.64 -3.81
N ILE A 65 -18.19 15.18 -2.89
CA ILE A 65 -18.19 15.63 -1.49
C ILE A 65 -18.03 17.15 -1.43
N SER A 66 -17.02 17.70 -2.13
CA SER A 66 -16.78 19.15 -2.16
C SER A 66 -17.99 19.93 -2.67
N LYS A 67 -18.58 19.48 -3.79
CA LYS A 67 -19.72 20.15 -4.42
C LYS A 67 -21.01 20.06 -3.61
N GLU A 68 -21.34 18.88 -3.08
CA GLU A 68 -22.58 18.64 -2.37
C GLU A 68 -22.58 19.24 -0.96
N LEU A 69 -21.39 19.29 -0.30
CA LEU A 69 -21.25 19.76 1.07
C LEU A 69 -20.57 21.12 1.19
N ASN A 70 -20.26 21.76 0.04
CA ASN A 70 -19.57 23.05 -0.01
C ASN A 70 -18.26 23.10 0.79
N LEU A 71 -17.43 22.05 0.66
CA LEU A 71 -16.15 21.92 1.34
C LEU A 71 -14.98 22.20 0.42
N ASP A 72 -13.87 22.70 0.97
CA ASP A 72 -12.64 22.86 0.19
C ASP A 72 -12.06 21.48 -0.18
N VAL A 73 -11.89 21.26 -1.47
CA VAL A 73 -11.30 20.02 -2.04
C VAL A 73 -9.96 19.69 -1.40
N LYS A 74 -9.16 20.70 -1.05
CA LYS A 74 -7.82 20.52 -0.48
C LYS A 74 -7.84 19.97 0.95
N SER A 75 -8.91 20.20 1.70
CA SER A 75 -9.05 19.73 3.08
C SER A 75 -9.52 18.26 3.18
N LEU A 76 -9.95 17.67 2.06
CA LEU A 76 -10.56 16.34 2.05
C LEU A 76 -9.51 15.23 1.93
N PRO A 77 -9.32 14.36 2.94
CA PRO A 77 -8.46 13.19 2.85
C PRO A 77 -9.14 12.05 2.08
N VAL A 78 -9.42 12.32 0.82
CA VAL A 78 -10.01 11.37 -0.14
C VAL A 78 -8.97 11.08 -1.20
N ASP A 79 -8.43 9.85 -1.26
CA ASP A 79 -7.41 9.48 -2.23
C ASP A 79 -7.30 7.95 -2.34
N THR A 80 -6.36 7.47 -3.13
CA THR A 80 -6.02 6.05 -3.15
C THR A 80 -5.34 5.64 -1.84
N PHE A 81 -5.43 4.36 -1.50
CA PHE A 81 -4.77 3.81 -0.32
C PHE A 81 -3.28 4.16 -0.28
N HIS A 82 -2.56 3.95 -1.39
CA HIS A 82 -1.13 4.27 -1.48
C HIS A 82 -0.83 5.76 -1.26
N SER A 83 -1.64 6.65 -1.82
CA SER A 83 -1.46 8.09 -1.66
C SER A 83 -1.69 8.54 -0.21
N LEU A 84 -2.74 8.02 0.43
CA LEU A 84 -3.04 8.28 1.84
C LEU A 84 -1.96 7.76 2.76
N ALA A 85 -1.48 6.52 2.52
CA ALA A 85 -0.38 5.92 3.29
C ALA A 85 0.91 6.75 3.17
N ASN A 86 1.29 7.15 1.95
CA ASN A 86 2.46 8.01 1.73
C ASN A 86 2.32 9.37 2.43
N THR A 87 1.12 9.96 2.41
CA THR A 87 0.84 11.22 3.12
C THR A 87 0.96 11.04 4.64
N ALA A 88 0.47 9.92 5.18
CA ALA A 88 0.59 9.59 6.60
C ALA A 88 2.06 9.39 6.99
N LEU A 89 2.83 8.61 6.22
CA LEU A 89 4.26 8.40 6.45
C LEU A 89 5.04 9.71 6.47
N LYS A 90 4.78 10.61 5.51
CA LYS A 90 5.42 11.93 5.48
C LYS A 90 5.10 12.77 6.72
N LYS A 91 3.85 12.77 7.16
CA LYS A 91 3.43 13.47 8.38
C LYS A 91 4.10 12.90 9.62
N MET A 92 4.20 11.57 9.72
CA MET A 92 4.86 10.90 10.84
C MET A 92 6.36 11.18 10.84
N ALA A 93 7.04 11.05 9.71
CA ALA A 93 8.46 11.32 9.56
C ALA A 93 8.79 12.77 9.98
N ASN A 94 8.03 13.75 9.50
CA ASN A 94 8.19 15.15 9.92
C ASN A 94 7.98 15.34 11.42
N LYS A 95 6.98 14.67 12.03
CA LYS A 95 6.72 14.76 13.46
C LYS A 95 7.84 14.15 14.31
N MET A 96 8.48 13.10 13.80
CA MET A 96 9.57 12.39 14.45
C MET A 96 10.95 12.96 14.10
N SER A 97 11.02 13.97 13.22
CA SER A 97 12.28 14.57 12.72
C SER A 97 13.22 13.53 12.08
N ILE A 98 12.64 12.56 11.38
CA ILE A 98 13.37 11.54 10.62
C ILE A 98 13.21 11.77 9.12
N ASN A 99 14.10 11.19 8.32
CA ASN A 99 14.00 11.25 6.87
C ASN A 99 12.70 10.58 6.38
N VAL A 100 12.05 11.20 5.40
CA VAL A 100 10.87 10.62 4.77
C VAL A 100 11.31 9.43 3.92
N PRO A 101 10.76 8.22 4.15
CA PRO A 101 11.10 7.07 3.33
C PRO A 101 10.83 7.34 1.84
N LYS A 102 11.78 7.02 0.99
CA LYS A 102 11.66 7.17 -0.44
C LYS A 102 10.96 5.94 -1.03
N VAL A 103 9.93 6.16 -1.84
CA VAL A 103 9.26 5.08 -2.57
C VAL A 103 9.96 4.89 -3.91
N TYR A 104 10.56 3.72 -4.09
CA TYR A 104 11.27 3.36 -5.32
C TYR A 104 10.34 2.70 -6.33
N PRO A 105 10.28 3.19 -7.58
CA PRO A 105 9.59 2.51 -8.67
C PRO A 105 10.23 1.13 -8.94
N GLN A 106 9.45 0.22 -9.52
CA GLN A 106 9.91 -1.14 -9.76
C GLN A 106 11.22 -1.22 -10.56
N TYR A 107 11.41 -0.34 -11.54
CA TYR A 107 12.64 -0.31 -12.35
C TYR A 107 13.88 0.08 -11.52
N GLU A 108 13.75 1.03 -10.58
CA GLU A 108 14.86 1.41 -9.70
C GLU A 108 15.20 0.25 -8.74
N ARG A 109 14.20 -0.45 -8.23
CA ARG A 109 14.40 -1.65 -7.39
C ARG A 109 15.09 -2.78 -8.18
N GLN A 110 14.74 -2.97 -9.45
CA GLN A 110 15.44 -3.92 -10.34
C GLN A 110 16.90 -3.54 -10.58
N ASN A 111 17.20 -2.25 -10.67
CA ASN A 111 18.59 -1.78 -10.78
C ASN A 111 19.38 -2.09 -9.51
N ILE A 112 18.80 -1.90 -8.34
CA ILE A 112 19.39 -2.29 -7.05
C ILE A 112 19.71 -3.79 -7.03
N ILE A 113 18.74 -4.64 -7.43
CA ILE A 113 18.94 -6.09 -7.54
C ILE A 113 20.13 -6.40 -8.47
N THR A 114 20.21 -5.73 -9.60
CA THR A 114 21.29 -5.93 -10.58
C THR A 114 22.65 -5.53 -10.00
N GLU A 115 22.72 -4.42 -9.29
CA GLU A 115 23.94 -3.94 -8.62
C GLU A 115 24.42 -4.92 -7.55
N ILE A 116 23.51 -5.36 -6.65
CA ILE A 116 23.83 -6.33 -5.60
C ILE A 116 24.34 -7.65 -6.24
N LYS A 117 23.65 -8.12 -7.29
CA LYS A 117 24.04 -9.35 -8.00
C LYS A 117 25.45 -9.23 -8.59
N ASN A 118 25.79 -8.11 -9.21
CA ASN A 118 27.12 -7.89 -9.78
C ASN A 118 28.23 -7.91 -8.72
N ASN A 119 27.92 -7.40 -7.53
CA ASN A 119 28.86 -7.38 -6.40
C ASN A 119 28.95 -8.73 -5.66
N ASN A 120 27.96 -9.62 -5.85
CA ASN A 120 27.84 -10.90 -5.17
C ASN A 120 27.57 -12.07 -6.14
N SER A 121 28.40 -12.19 -7.18
CA SER A 121 28.20 -13.14 -8.29
C SER A 121 28.13 -14.63 -7.90
N ASN A 122 28.61 -14.98 -6.70
CA ASN A 122 28.63 -16.36 -6.23
C ASN A 122 27.26 -16.88 -5.73
N ILE A 123 26.33 -16.01 -5.35
CA ILE A 123 25.01 -16.41 -4.77
C ILE A 123 24.21 -17.26 -5.76
N PHE A 124 24.31 -16.93 -7.05
CA PHE A 124 23.57 -17.62 -8.11
C PHE A 124 24.45 -18.59 -8.92
N LYS A 125 25.59 -19.02 -8.38
CA LYS A 125 26.57 -19.83 -9.13
C LYS A 125 25.97 -21.13 -9.71
N ASP A 126 25.11 -21.76 -8.94
CA ASP A 126 24.52 -23.05 -9.27
C ASP A 126 23.05 -22.93 -9.75
N ILE A 127 22.55 -21.69 -9.89
CA ILE A 127 21.19 -21.39 -10.33
C ILE A 127 21.15 -21.08 -11.84
N LYS A 128 20.17 -21.60 -12.55
CA LYS A 128 19.98 -21.31 -13.98
C LYS A 128 19.78 -19.82 -14.24
N TYR A 129 20.36 -19.32 -15.35
CA TYR A 129 20.29 -17.91 -15.72
C TYR A 129 18.85 -17.36 -15.77
N GLU A 130 17.90 -18.16 -16.25
CA GLU A 130 16.47 -17.81 -16.31
C GLU A 130 15.84 -17.52 -14.93
N ASP A 131 16.42 -18.06 -13.85
CA ASP A 131 15.95 -17.88 -12.46
C ASP A 131 16.72 -16.75 -11.74
N GLN A 132 17.77 -16.21 -12.36
CA GLN A 132 18.57 -15.12 -11.81
C GLN A 132 18.08 -13.72 -12.24
N THR A 133 16.91 -13.62 -12.86
CA THR A 133 16.41 -12.33 -13.35
C THR A 133 15.99 -11.41 -12.19
N PRO A 134 16.31 -10.08 -12.26
CA PRO A 134 15.93 -9.14 -11.23
C PRO A 134 14.41 -9.17 -10.89
N SER A 135 13.57 -9.42 -11.88
CA SER A 135 12.14 -9.52 -11.70
C SER A 135 11.71 -10.72 -10.84
N LYS A 136 12.35 -11.88 -11.01
CA LYS A 136 12.04 -13.09 -10.21
C LYS A 136 12.52 -12.95 -8.78
N VAL A 137 13.73 -12.45 -8.59
CA VAL A 137 14.30 -12.18 -7.27
C VAL A 137 13.43 -11.16 -6.53
N LEU A 138 13.07 -10.06 -7.19
CA LEU A 138 12.24 -9.02 -6.60
C LEU A 138 10.84 -9.55 -6.24
N LYS A 139 10.26 -10.38 -7.09
CA LYS A 139 8.96 -11.00 -6.80
C LYS A 139 9.03 -11.87 -5.54
N TYR A 140 10.08 -12.69 -5.40
CA TYR A 140 10.27 -13.48 -4.18
C TYR A 140 10.37 -12.59 -2.94
N ILE A 141 11.18 -11.52 -3.00
CA ILE A 141 11.33 -10.57 -1.89
C ILE A 141 9.98 -9.93 -1.53
N ASP A 142 9.20 -9.49 -2.52
CA ASP A 142 7.89 -8.90 -2.29
C ASP A 142 6.91 -9.90 -1.66
N ASP A 143 6.86 -11.13 -2.17
CA ASP A 143 6.00 -12.20 -1.62
C ASP A 143 6.34 -12.55 -0.15
N ILE A 144 7.62 -12.50 0.23
CA ILE A 144 8.07 -12.74 1.61
C ILE A 144 7.77 -11.55 2.52
N ARG A 145 8.02 -10.32 2.04
CA ARG A 145 7.70 -9.08 2.79
C ARG A 145 6.20 -8.92 3.04
N GLU A 146 5.35 -9.32 2.09
CA GLU A 146 3.89 -9.33 2.29
C GLU A 146 3.45 -10.25 3.44
N LYS A 147 4.20 -11.32 3.69
CA LYS A 147 3.97 -12.24 4.82
C LYS A 147 4.59 -11.77 6.13
N LEU A 148 5.29 -10.64 6.13
CA LEU A 148 6.04 -10.09 7.28
C LEU A 148 7.12 -11.05 7.81
N VAL A 149 7.73 -11.84 6.92
CA VAL A 149 8.84 -12.74 7.25
C VAL A 149 10.16 -11.98 7.06
N ASP A 150 11.02 -12.02 8.06
CA ASP A 150 12.33 -11.38 7.97
C ASP A 150 13.35 -12.24 7.18
N PRO A 151 14.52 -11.69 6.79
CA PRO A 151 15.49 -12.39 5.97
C PRO A 151 16.07 -13.66 6.63
N GLU A 152 16.24 -13.66 7.95
CA GLU A 152 16.77 -14.79 8.70
C GLU A 152 15.77 -15.94 8.70
N ASP A 153 14.51 -15.69 9.01
CA ASP A 153 13.42 -16.67 8.98
C ASP A 153 13.19 -17.19 7.57
N ALA A 154 13.26 -16.34 6.54
CA ALA A 154 13.15 -16.76 5.15
C ALA A 154 14.27 -17.72 4.73
N ALA A 155 15.50 -17.51 5.21
CA ALA A 155 16.63 -18.40 4.94
C ALA A 155 16.45 -19.77 5.64
N ILE A 156 15.93 -19.78 6.86
CA ILE A 156 15.61 -21.03 7.58
C ILE A 156 14.55 -21.82 6.84
N GLU A 157 13.42 -21.18 6.49
CA GLU A 157 12.33 -21.84 5.76
C GLU A 157 12.78 -22.40 4.40
N ALA A 158 13.60 -21.66 3.67
CA ALA A 158 14.13 -22.12 2.38
C ALA A 158 15.04 -23.34 2.54
N SER A 159 15.90 -23.32 3.57
CA SER A 159 16.81 -24.44 3.87
C SER A 159 16.06 -25.70 4.28
N GLU A 160 14.99 -25.58 5.07
CA GLU A 160 14.16 -26.73 5.47
C GLU A 160 13.44 -27.39 4.27
N LYS A 161 13.05 -26.58 3.28
CA LYS A 161 12.42 -27.08 2.04
C LYS A 161 13.42 -27.71 1.07
N GLY A 162 14.70 -27.39 1.20
CA GLY A 162 15.77 -27.92 0.33
C GLY A 162 15.70 -27.45 -1.13
N ASP A 163 15.02 -26.32 -1.41
CA ASP A 163 14.91 -25.73 -2.75
C ASP A 163 16.08 -24.77 -2.96
N GLU A 164 17.05 -25.17 -3.79
CA GLU A 164 18.27 -24.37 -4.06
C GLU A 164 17.97 -22.97 -4.59
N ILE A 165 16.89 -22.79 -5.38
CA ILE A 165 16.49 -21.49 -5.90
C ILE A 165 15.97 -20.61 -4.76
N GLN A 166 15.13 -21.16 -3.89
CA GLN A 166 14.60 -20.41 -2.76
C GLN A 166 15.68 -20.06 -1.74
N ILE A 167 16.64 -20.96 -1.52
CA ILE A 167 17.81 -20.69 -0.66
C ILE A 167 18.60 -19.49 -1.22
N ALA A 168 18.94 -19.52 -2.51
CA ALA A 168 19.65 -18.41 -3.14
C ALA A 168 18.87 -17.08 -3.09
N TYR A 169 17.55 -17.12 -3.24
CA TYR A 169 16.71 -15.94 -3.14
C TYR A 169 16.62 -15.41 -1.71
N ALA A 170 16.58 -16.28 -0.70
CA ALA A 170 16.55 -15.87 0.70
C ALA A 170 17.88 -15.24 1.13
N ASP A 171 19.01 -15.83 0.72
CA ASP A 171 20.33 -15.23 0.92
C ASP A 171 20.44 -13.86 0.24
N PHE A 172 19.87 -13.75 -0.97
CA PHE A 172 19.83 -12.47 -1.69
C PHE A 172 18.92 -11.45 -0.99
N TYR A 173 17.81 -11.86 -0.39
CA TYR A 173 16.92 -10.98 0.37
C TYR A 173 17.67 -10.34 1.54
N LYS A 174 18.51 -11.08 2.24
CA LYS A 174 19.37 -10.53 3.30
C LYS A 174 20.28 -9.43 2.78
N LEU A 175 20.99 -9.66 1.67
CA LEU A 175 21.83 -8.62 1.05
C LEU A 175 21.03 -7.41 0.57
N TYR A 176 19.80 -7.63 0.12
CA TYR A 176 18.92 -6.54 -0.29
C TYR A 176 18.55 -5.63 0.89
N GLU A 177 18.17 -6.21 2.05
CA GLU A 177 17.88 -5.43 3.26
C GLU A 177 19.13 -4.71 3.79
N GLU A 178 20.30 -5.37 3.79
CA GLU A 178 21.56 -4.75 4.14
C GLU A 178 21.89 -3.57 3.22
N TYR A 179 21.69 -3.74 1.91
CA TYR A 179 21.91 -2.66 0.93
C TYR A 179 21.00 -1.47 1.21
N LEU A 180 19.70 -1.71 1.43
CA LEU A 180 18.74 -0.64 1.75
C LEU A 180 19.16 0.10 3.02
N THR A 181 19.49 -0.63 4.07
CA THR A 181 19.91 -0.05 5.36
C THR A 181 21.18 0.79 5.23
N ASN A 182 22.19 0.29 4.52
CA ASN A 182 23.47 0.97 4.36
C ASN A 182 23.39 2.23 3.47
N ASN A 183 22.36 2.35 2.65
CA ASN A 183 22.15 3.48 1.74
C ASN A 183 21.00 4.40 2.20
N ASP A 184 20.46 4.24 3.41
CA ASP A 184 19.31 5.01 3.92
C ASP A 184 18.07 4.95 3.00
N LEU A 185 17.77 3.76 2.46
CA LEU A 185 16.72 3.51 1.47
C LEU A 185 15.52 2.76 2.07
#